data_321f70cccf30bd7530c94fa55b6407e1
#
_entry.id   321f70cccf30bd7530c94fa55b6407e1
#
_cell.length_a   1.000
_cell.length_b   1.000
_cell.length_c   1.000
_cell.angle_alpha   90.00
_cell.angle_beta   90.00
_cell.angle_gamma   90.00
#
_symmetry.space_group_name_H-M   'P 1'
#
loop_
_entity.id
_entity.type
_entity.pdbx_description
1 polymer ?
#
loop_
_entity_poly.entity_id
_entity_poly.type
_entity_poly.pdbx_seq_one_letter_code
_entity_poly.pdbx_strand_id
1 'polypeptide(L)'
;SYHTTGGYLEETICNRLDRCQDQVHKFLAPFRELFPFGADYRHDQLHLRKELSPEQRRTEPRNADSHLTFIGSGLENCVTYPSNPSRPVFFIDLDGINKDNRDRRERTTTVIGYNDERVVDDVELEVPVSTHPIDSISLRDPRLGIFDQLHELLAERGIKQGRVEISLARDESHAG
;
A
#
# COMPACT_ATOMS: atom_id res chain seq x y z
N SER A 1 4.74 6.57 1.92
CA SER A 1 5.41 5.57 2.79
C SER A 1 6.08 4.49 1.96
N TYR A 2 7.18 3.96 2.46
CA TYR A 2 7.92 2.86 1.83
C TYR A 2 7.59 1.49 2.45
N HIS A 3 6.55 1.41 3.27
CA HIS A 3 6.23 0.22 4.06
C HIS A 3 4.87 -0.36 3.68
N THR A 4 4.79 -1.68 3.55
CA THR A 4 3.57 -2.41 3.18
C THR A 4 2.65 -2.72 4.37
N THR A 5 3.05 -2.31 5.57
CA THR A 5 2.28 -2.45 6.82
C THR A 5 2.14 -1.13 7.58
N GLY A 6 2.53 -0.02 6.94
CA GLY A 6 2.43 1.32 7.49
C GLY A 6 2.12 2.34 6.39
N GLY A 7 1.07 3.11 6.54
CA GLY A 7 0.60 4.05 5.54
C GLY A 7 -0.45 5.01 6.07
N TYR A 8 -1.30 5.46 5.19
CA TYR A 8 -2.26 6.54 5.43
C TYR A 8 -3.66 6.11 4.98
N LEU A 9 -4.67 6.69 5.58
CA LEU A 9 -6.01 6.66 5.01
C LEU A 9 -6.14 7.80 4.00
N GLU A 10 -6.90 7.57 2.95
CA GLU A 10 -7.28 8.59 1.99
C GLU A 10 -8.06 9.73 2.68
N GLU A 11 -7.99 10.95 2.15
CA GLU A 11 -8.53 12.14 2.80
C GLU A 11 -10.03 12.05 3.07
N THR A 12 -10.82 11.48 2.16
CA THR A 12 -12.27 11.34 2.35
C THR A 12 -12.60 10.43 3.50
N ILE A 13 -11.84 9.35 3.71
CA ILE A 13 -11.99 8.46 4.85
C ILE A 13 -11.61 9.20 6.14
N CYS A 14 -10.50 9.93 6.16
CA CYS A 14 -10.10 10.74 7.31
C CYS A 14 -11.19 11.74 7.72
N ASN A 15 -11.83 12.40 6.73
CA ASN A 15 -12.90 13.34 6.99
C ASN A 15 -14.15 12.66 7.57
N ARG A 16 -14.52 11.46 7.08
CA ARG A 16 -15.63 10.65 7.64
C ARG A 16 -15.39 10.18 9.07
N LEU A 17 -14.13 10.05 9.46
CA LEU A 17 -13.69 9.71 10.80
C LEU A 17 -13.41 10.94 11.67
N ASP A 18 -13.91 12.12 11.26
CA ASP A 18 -13.73 13.40 11.95
C ASP A 18 -12.26 13.73 12.26
N ARG A 19 -11.32 13.12 11.53
CA ARG A 19 -9.88 13.20 11.80
C ARG A 19 -9.54 12.92 13.26
N CYS A 20 -10.25 12.00 13.88
CA CYS A 20 -10.14 11.65 15.28
C CYS A 20 -9.46 10.28 15.44
N GLN A 21 -8.42 10.24 16.24
CA GLN A 21 -7.63 9.02 16.46
C GLN A 21 -8.49 7.86 16.98
N ASP A 22 -9.43 8.12 17.88
CA ASP A 22 -10.31 7.09 18.42
C ASP A 22 -11.25 6.51 17.35
N GLN A 23 -11.69 7.31 16.39
CA GLN A 23 -12.51 6.84 15.28
C GLN A 23 -11.67 6.01 14.30
N VAL A 24 -10.41 6.38 14.07
CA VAL A 24 -9.47 5.56 13.27
C VAL A 24 -9.26 4.20 13.93
N HIS A 25 -9.08 4.14 15.25
CA HIS A 25 -8.96 2.87 15.96
C HIS A 25 -10.21 2.00 15.82
N LYS A 26 -11.41 2.59 15.97
CA LYS A 26 -12.68 1.87 15.77
C LYS A 26 -12.86 1.39 14.33
N PHE A 27 -12.44 2.19 13.36
CA PHE A 27 -12.48 1.82 11.95
C PHE A 27 -11.59 0.62 11.65
N LEU A 28 -10.40 0.56 12.24
CA LEU A 28 -9.45 -0.53 12.01
C LEU A 28 -9.78 -1.81 12.78
N ALA A 29 -10.55 -1.72 13.87
CA ALA A 29 -10.82 -2.86 14.77
C ALA A 29 -11.43 -4.07 14.03
N PRO A 30 -12.49 -3.93 13.18
CA PRO A 30 -13.08 -5.06 12.47
C PRO A 30 -12.09 -5.80 11.56
N PHE A 31 -11.18 -5.06 10.92
CA PHE A 31 -10.16 -5.67 10.05
C PHE A 31 -9.13 -6.46 10.86
N ARG A 32 -8.77 -5.98 12.05
CA ARG A 32 -7.86 -6.69 12.96
C ARG A 32 -8.51 -7.94 13.56
N GLU A 33 -9.83 -7.94 13.75
CA GLU A 33 -10.59 -9.13 14.16
C GLU A 33 -10.71 -10.13 13.01
N LEU A 34 -10.91 -9.66 11.79
CA LEU A 34 -10.98 -10.49 10.59
C LEU A 34 -9.63 -11.14 10.26
N PHE A 35 -8.54 -10.44 10.53
CA PHE A 35 -7.18 -10.90 10.27
C PHE A 35 -6.38 -10.98 11.58
N PRO A 36 -6.66 -11.95 12.46
CA PRO A 36 -6.00 -12.03 13.77
C PRO A 36 -4.53 -12.45 13.64
N PHE A 37 -3.69 -11.87 14.48
CA PHE A 37 -2.29 -12.30 14.56
C PHE A 37 -2.20 -13.79 14.96
N GLY A 38 -1.28 -14.50 14.30
CA GLY A 38 -0.98 -15.90 14.62
C GLY A 38 -1.95 -16.93 14.01
N ALA A 39 -2.89 -16.50 13.15
CA ALA A 39 -3.61 -17.44 12.30
C ALA A 39 -2.65 -18.13 11.33
N ASP A 40 -3.07 -19.25 10.76
CA ASP A 40 -2.21 -20.06 9.87
C ASP A 40 -2.04 -19.42 8.49
N TYR A 41 -1.39 -18.26 8.44
CA TYR A 41 -1.06 -17.56 7.21
C TYR A 41 0.15 -18.16 6.53
N ARG A 42 0.03 -18.47 5.25
CA ARG A 42 1.15 -18.99 4.46
C ARG A 42 2.35 -18.02 4.41
N HIS A 43 2.09 -16.72 4.44
CA HIS A 43 3.12 -15.69 4.53
C HIS A 43 4.02 -15.86 5.75
N ASP A 44 3.47 -16.25 6.90
CA ASP A 44 4.18 -16.38 8.18
C ASP A 44 4.89 -17.72 8.32
N GLN A 45 4.67 -18.64 7.39
CA GLN A 45 5.38 -19.90 7.29
C GLN A 45 6.75 -19.69 6.60
N LEU A 46 7.68 -19.04 7.31
CA LEU A 46 8.96 -18.55 6.76
C LEU A 46 9.81 -19.66 6.11
N HIS A 47 9.64 -20.92 6.52
CA HIS A 47 10.32 -22.07 5.94
C HIS A 47 9.88 -22.36 4.50
N LEU A 48 8.69 -21.94 4.08
CA LEU A 48 8.16 -22.08 2.73
C LEU A 48 8.59 -20.95 1.79
N ARG A 49 9.09 -19.85 2.34
CA ARG A 49 9.48 -18.64 1.58
C ARG A 49 10.89 -18.81 1.01
N LYS A 50 10.96 -19.30 -0.22
CA LYS A 50 12.22 -19.62 -0.91
C LYS A 50 13.02 -18.38 -1.31
N GLU A 51 12.37 -17.24 -1.44
CA GLU A 51 12.96 -15.95 -1.78
C GLU A 51 13.80 -15.34 -0.65
N LEU A 52 13.63 -15.81 0.58
CA LEU A 52 14.36 -15.30 1.73
C LEU A 52 15.67 -16.05 1.96
N SER A 53 16.76 -15.32 2.19
CA SER A 53 18.01 -15.90 2.66
C SER A 53 17.86 -16.48 4.07
N PRO A 54 18.78 -17.35 4.53
CA PRO A 54 18.75 -17.86 5.90
C PRO A 54 18.82 -16.76 6.98
N GLU A 55 19.54 -15.66 6.71
CA GLU A 55 19.59 -14.50 7.61
C GLU A 55 18.26 -13.78 7.63
N GLN A 56 17.69 -13.51 6.47
CA GLN A 56 16.38 -12.85 6.35
C GLN A 56 15.29 -13.66 7.05
N ARG A 57 15.25 -14.98 6.91
CA ARG A 57 14.27 -15.84 7.61
C ARG A 57 14.35 -15.74 9.12
N ARG A 58 15.52 -15.44 9.69
CA ARG A 58 15.69 -15.29 11.16
C ARG A 58 15.17 -13.96 11.68
N THR A 59 15.17 -12.94 10.84
CA THR A 59 14.79 -11.56 11.21
C THR A 59 13.44 -11.12 10.65
N GLU A 60 12.91 -11.85 9.66
CA GLU A 60 11.63 -11.57 9.04
C GLU A 60 10.50 -11.69 10.07
N PRO A 61 9.69 -10.67 10.27
CA PRO A 61 8.57 -10.73 11.21
C PRO A 61 7.43 -11.56 10.63
N ARG A 62 6.69 -12.22 11.51
CA ARG A 62 5.39 -12.80 11.18
C ARG A 62 4.35 -11.70 11.29
N ASN A 63 3.91 -11.16 10.16
CA ASN A 63 3.07 -9.97 10.08
C ASN A 63 2.03 -10.03 8.96
N ALA A 64 1.62 -11.23 8.55
CA ALA A 64 0.58 -11.42 7.55
C ALA A 64 -0.72 -10.70 7.91
N ASP A 65 -1.10 -10.73 9.18
CA ASP A 65 -2.26 -10.01 9.70
C ASP A 65 -2.18 -8.50 9.44
N SER A 66 -0.99 -7.92 9.57
CA SER A 66 -0.76 -6.50 9.33
C SER A 66 -0.85 -6.16 7.84
N HIS A 67 -0.33 -7.01 6.94
CA HIS A 67 -0.50 -6.85 5.51
C HIS A 67 -1.96 -6.93 5.08
N LEU A 68 -2.69 -7.93 5.57
CA LEU A 68 -4.09 -8.11 5.25
C LEU A 68 -4.97 -7.00 5.82
N THR A 69 -4.67 -6.55 7.04
CA THR A 69 -5.34 -5.37 7.63
C THR A 69 -5.06 -4.11 6.82
N PHE A 70 -3.82 -3.91 6.37
CA PHE A 70 -3.45 -2.78 5.52
C PHE A 70 -4.29 -2.74 4.23
N ILE A 71 -4.33 -3.85 3.51
CA ILE A 71 -5.07 -3.97 2.26
C ILE A 71 -6.58 -3.86 2.51
N GLY A 72 -7.10 -4.62 3.46
CA GLY A 72 -8.54 -4.71 3.73
C GLY A 72 -9.14 -3.40 4.24
N SER A 73 -8.38 -2.59 4.99
CA SER A 73 -8.83 -1.29 5.49
C SER A 73 -8.62 -0.14 4.50
N GLY A 74 -8.09 -0.39 3.30
CA GLY A 74 -7.84 0.65 2.32
C GLY A 74 -6.76 1.64 2.72
N LEU A 75 -5.75 1.19 3.46
CA LEU A 75 -4.56 2.00 3.72
C LEU A 75 -3.71 2.13 2.46
N GLU A 76 -3.15 3.29 2.26
CA GLU A 76 -2.36 3.61 1.07
C GLU A 76 -0.93 4.05 1.44
N ASN A 77 0.00 3.74 0.56
CA ASN A 77 1.38 4.20 0.69
C ASN A 77 1.60 5.61 0.14
N CYS A 78 0.76 6.05 -0.78
CA CYS A 78 0.82 7.36 -1.39
C CYS A 78 -0.54 8.04 -1.32
N VAL A 79 -0.61 9.15 -0.61
CA VAL A 79 -1.84 9.95 -0.45
C VAL A 79 -1.52 11.42 -0.68
N THR A 80 -2.54 12.18 -1.06
CA THR A 80 -2.46 13.63 -1.21
C THR A 80 -3.43 14.30 -0.25
N TYR A 81 -2.94 15.29 0.48
CA TYR A 81 -3.75 16.10 1.39
C TYR A 81 -3.55 17.58 1.13
N PRO A 82 -4.61 18.40 1.23
CA PRO A 82 -4.44 19.85 1.32
C PRO A 82 -3.55 20.23 2.50
N SER A 83 -2.57 21.10 2.26
CA SER A 83 -1.69 21.61 3.33
C SER A 83 -2.50 22.45 4.30
N ASN A 84 -2.84 21.89 5.44
CA ASN A 84 -3.56 22.57 6.51
C ASN A 84 -3.01 22.14 7.87
N PRO A 85 -2.28 23.04 8.58
CA PRO A 85 -1.68 22.73 9.88
C PRO A 85 -2.70 22.33 10.96
N SER A 86 -3.96 22.75 10.80
CA SER A 86 -5.04 22.42 11.75
C SER A 86 -5.69 21.06 11.50
N ARG A 87 -5.31 20.37 10.43
CA ARG A 87 -5.87 19.06 10.08
C ARG A 87 -4.80 17.98 10.23
N PRO A 88 -4.91 17.11 11.24
CA PRO A 88 -3.95 16.05 11.43
C PRO A 88 -4.00 15.03 10.28
N VAL A 89 -2.83 14.55 9.89
CA VAL A 89 -2.64 13.39 9.00
C VAL A 89 -2.14 12.24 9.87
N PHE A 90 -2.82 11.11 9.82
CA PHE A 90 -2.45 9.96 10.62
C PHE A 90 -1.61 8.98 9.80
N PHE A 91 -0.37 8.78 10.23
CA PHE A 91 0.40 7.62 9.83
C PHE A 91 -0.02 6.43 10.68
N ILE A 92 -0.54 5.40 10.05
CA ILE A 92 -1.04 4.20 10.70
C ILE A 92 0.00 3.10 10.51
N ASP A 93 0.62 2.69 11.61
CA ASP A 93 1.62 1.64 11.63
C ASP A 93 1.04 0.39 12.30
N LEU A 94 0.78 -0.64 11.50
CA LEU A 94 0.18 -1.89 11.96
C LEU A 94 1.22 -2.88 12.50
N ASP A 95 2.51 -2.62 12.21
CA ASP A 95 3.61 -3.52 12.50
C ASP A 95 4.87 -2.75 12.96
N GLY A 96 4.67 -1.63 13.63
CA GLY A 96 5.76 -0.78 14.15
C GLY A 96 6.56 -1.41 15.29
N ILE A 97 6.00 -2.45 15.89
CA ILE A 97 6.65 -3.28 16.90
C ILE A 97 6.58 -4.72 16.41
N ASN A 98 7.74 -5.33 16.21
CA ASN A 98 7.81 -6.75 15.89
C ASN A 98 7.16 -7.57 17.01
N LYS A 99 6.17 -8.36 16.68
CA LYS A 99 5.36 -9.11 17.65
C LYS A 99 6.11 -10.26 18.30
N ASP A 100 7.13 -10.77 17.61
CA ASP A 100 7.93 -11.89 18.09
C ASP A 100 9.02 -11.48 19.09
N ASN A 101 9.78 -10.42 18.79
CA ASN A 101 10.94 -10.00 19.59
C ASN A 101 10.78 -8.62 20.26
N ARG A 102 9.68 -7.92 20.00
CA ARG A 102 9.34 -6.60 20.53
C ARG A 102 10.26 -5.47 20.05
N ASP A 103 11.09 -5.69 19.06
CA ASP A 103 11.92 -4.66 18.47
C ASP A 103 11.07 -3.63 17.73
N ARG A 104 11.46 -2.36 17.83
CA ARG A 104 10.85 -1.28 17.07
C ARG A 104 11.39 -1.25 15.65
N ARG A 105 10.50 -1.05 14.70
CA ARG A 105 10.84 -0.92 13.29
C ARG A 105 10.93 0.55 12.90
N GLU A 106 11.96 0.88 12.15
CA GLU A 106 12.06 2.20 11.55
C GLU A 106 11.07 2.36 10.41
N ARG A 107 10.50 3.56 10.29
CA ARG A 107 9.56 3.90 9.22
C ARG A 107 10.04 5.14 8.48
N THR A 108 9.96 5.08 7.17
CA THR A 108 10.37 6.17 6.29
C THR A 108 9.20 6.63 5.44
N THR A 109 8.99 7.93 5.40
CA THR A 109 8.02 8.59 4.53
C THR A 109 8.69 9.74 3.81
N THR A 110 8.42 9.87 2.51
CA THR A 110 8.76 11.07 1.74
C THR A 110 7.56 11.99 1.70
N VAL A 111 7.76 13.25 2.04
CA VAL A 111 6.73 14.29 1.95
C VAL A 111 7.13 15.25 0.83
N ILE A 112 6.21 15.46 -0.11
CA ILE A 112 6.38 16.36 -1.24
C ILE A 112 5.32 17.45 -1.13
N GLY A 113 5.76 18.71 -1.03
CA GLY A 113 4.86 19.87 -1.12
C GLY A 113 4.80 20.40 -2.55
N TYR A 114 3.60 20.69 -3.03
CA TYR A 114 3.38 21.28 -4.36
C TYR A 114 2.14 22.17 -4.35
N ASN A 115 2.07 23.07 -5.30
CA ASN A 115 0.95 24.01 -5.42
C ASN A 115 -0.03 23.60 -6.52
N ASP A 116 0.40 22.78 -7.47
CA ASP A 116 -0.38 22.36 -8.61
C ASP A 116 -0.01 20.92 -9.01
N GLU A 117 -0.98 20.22 -9.57
CA GLU A 117 -0.83 18.88 -10.10
C GLU A 117 -1.53 18.78 -11.45
N ARG A 118 -0.88 18.18 -12.40
CA ARG A 118 -1.47 17.93 -13.72
C ARG A 118 -1.22 16.52 -14.18
N VAL A 119 -2.19 15.92 -14.83
CA VAL A 119 -2.01 14.68 -15.57
C VAL A 119 -1.04 14.95 -16.72
N VAL A 120 0.01 14.19 -16.79
CA VAL A 120 1.04 14.28 -17.83
C VAL A 120 0.79 13.26 -18.92
N ASP A 121 0.32 12.09 -18.53
CA ASP A 121 -0.02 11.00 -19.44
C ASP A 121 -1.12 10.12 -18.84
N ASP A 122 -1.86 9.43 -19.69
CA ASP A 122 -2.88 8.45 -19.33
C ASP A 122 -2.74 7.26 -20.29
N VAL A 123 -2.43 6.08 -19.74
CA VAL A 123 -2.10 4.89 -20.52
C VAL A 123 -3.01 3.75 -20.11
N GLU A 124 -3.72 3.19 -21.08
CA GLU A 124 -4.47 1.95 -20.88
C GLU A 124 -3.53 0.74 -20.99
N LEU A 125 -3.65 -0.18 -20.07
CA LEU A 125 -2.86 -1.39 -20.01
C LEU A 125 -3.77 -2.61 -20.03
N GLU A 126 -3.51 -3.52 -20.96
CA GLU A 126 -4.15 -4.82 -20.95
C GLU A 126 -3.43 -5.74 -19.95
N VAL A 127 -4.17 -6.21 -18.96
CA VAL A 127 -3.65 -7.15 -17.96
C VAL A 127 -4.04 -8.58 -18.39
N PRO A 128 -3.06 -9.47 -18.61
CA PRO A 128 -3.36 -10.84 -18.97
C PRO A 128 -4.11 -11.55 -17.84
N VAL A 129 -5.22 -12.17 -18.18
CA VAL A 129 -6.07 -12.96 -17.28
C VAL A 129 -5.96 -14.44 -17.58
N SER A 130 -6.24 -15.28 -16.58
CA SER A 130 -6.31 -16.74 -16.71
C SER A 130 -7.76 -17.24 -16.68
N THR A 131 -7.95 -18.53 -16.68
CA THR A 131 -9.26 -19.15 -16.43
C THR A 131 -9.57 -19.32 -14.94
N HIS A 132 -8.68 -18.88 -14.06
CA HIS A 132 -8.88 -18.93 -12.62
C HIS A 132 -9.85 -17.81 -12.19
N PRO A 133 -10.74 -18.05 -11.22
CA PRO A 133 -11.70 -17.02 -10.76
C PRO A 133 -11.06 -15.81 -10.08
N ILE A 134 -9.80 -15.92 -9.67
CA ILE A 134 -9.02 -14.83 -9.07
C ILE A 134 -7.66 -14.79 -9.76
N ASP A 135 -7.39 -13.68 -10.42
CA ASP A 135 -6.09 -13.39 -11.00
C ASP A 135 -5.35 -12.32 -10.19
N SER A 136 -4.04 -12.45 -10.16
CA SER A 136 -3.16 -11.41 -9.64
C SER A 136 -1.90 -11.32 -10.49
N ILE A 137 -1.48 -10.11 -10.80
CA ILE A 137 -0.24 -9.86 -11.52
C ILE A 137 0.57 -8.79 -10.80
N SER A 138 1.88 -8.99 -10.75
CA SER A 138 2.77 -7.95 -10.23
C SER A 138 2.86 -6.81 -11.24
N LEU A 139 2.71 -5.57 -10.80
CA LEU A 139 2.93 -4.39 -11.65
C LEU A 139 4.39 -4.30 -12.16
N ARG A 140 5.31 -5.06 -11.54
CA ARG A 140 6.69 -5.23 -12.02
C ARG A 140 6.87 -6.35 -13.03
N ASP A 141 5.77 -7.03 -13.42
CA ASP A 141 5.87 -8.06 -14.43
C ASP A 141 6.35 -7.44 -15.75
N PRO A 142 7.46 -7.91 -16.32
CA PRO A 142 8.02 -7.33 -17.53
C PRO A 142 7.09 -7.42 -18.74
N ARG A 143 6.09 -8.32 -18.69
CA ARG A 143 5.06 -8.41 -19.75
C ARG A 143 4.19 -7.16 -19.82
N LEU A 144 4.02 -6.43 -18.71
CA LEU A 144 3.26 -5.19 -18.67
C LEU A 144 4.06 -3.97 -19.16
N GLY A 145 5.39 -4.00 -19.05
CA GLY A 145 6.27 -2.91 -19.47
C GLY A 145 6.07 -1.58 -18.72
N ILE A 146 5.28 -1.56 -17.63
CA ILE A 146 4.88 -0.34 -16.91
C ILE A 146 6.10 0.48 -16.47
N PHE A 147 7.07 -0.18 -15.85
CA PHE A 147 8.24 0.53 -15.31
C PHE A 147 9.13 1.08 -16.40
N ASP A 148 9.30 0.39 -17.52
CA ASP A 148 10.09 0.83 -18.64
C ASP A 148 9.44 2.08 -19.28
N GLN A 149 8.12 2.02 -19.55
CA GLN A 149 7.36 3.16 -20.08
C GLN A 149 7.40 4.36 -19.12
N LEU A 150 7.26 4.13 -17.81
CA LEU A 150 7.33 5.18 -16.80
C LEU A 150 8.72 5.83 -16.78
N HIS A 151 9.80 5.06 -16.84
CA HIS A 151 11.16 5.58 -16.86
C HIS A 151 11.42 6.41 -18.11
N GLU A 152 10.99 5.95 -19.27
CA GLU A 152 11.08 6.69 -20.53
C GLU A 152 10.33 8.03 -20.45
N LEU A 153 9.07 8.00 -20.01
CA LEU A 153 8.25 9.19 -19.84
C LEU A 153 8.87 10.21 -18.88
N LEU A 154 9.36 9.75 -17.72
CA LEU A 154 10.01 10.61 -16.73
C LEU A 154 11.26 11.29 -17.32
N ALA A 155 12.06 10.55 -18.10
CA ALA A 155 13.25 11.06 -18.73
C ALA A 155 12.92 12.09 -19.83
N GLU A 156 11.99 11.76 -20.73
CA GLU A 156 11.58 12.64 -21.83
C GLU A 156 10.94 13.95 -21.36
N ARG A 157 10.14 13.88 -20.30
CA ARG A 157 9.41 15.03 -19.76
C ARG A 157 10.20 15.79 -18.70
N GLY A 158 11.37 15.30 -18.28
CA GLY A 158 12.18 15.90 -17.24
C GLY A 158 11.46 15.95 -15.87
N ILE A 159 10.58 14.99 -15.60
CA ILE A 159 9.79 14.92 -14.37
C ILE A 159 10.70 14.43 -13.26
N LYS A 160 10.81 15.22 -12.20
CA LYS A 160 11.61 14.88 -11.02
C LYS A 160 10.76 14.37 -9.84
N GLN A 161 9.50 14.74 -9.80
CA GLN A 161 8.55 14.39 -8.75
C GLN A 161 7.17 14.21 -9.35
N GLY A 162 6.43 13.19 -8.89
CA GLY A 162 5.09 12.88 -9.35
C GLY A 162 4.53 11.66 -8.66
N ARG A 163 3.32 11.28 -9.02
CA ARG A 163 2.68 10.04 -8.61
C ARG A 163 2.12 9.30 -9.82
N VAL A 164 1.96 8.01 -9.68
CA VAL A 164 1.24 7.15 -10.61
C VAL A 164 -0.02 6.69 -9.90
N GLU A 165 -1.15 6.84 -10.56
CA GLU A 165 -2.44 6.32 -10.11
C GLU A 165 -2.86 5.21 -11.07
N ILE A 166 -3.32 4.09 -10.52
CA ILE A 166 -3.78 2.93 -11.29
C ILE A 166 -5.21 2.66 -10.88
N SER A 167 -6.10 2.63 -11.86
CA SER A 167 -7.53 2.35 -11.66
C SER A 167 -8.01 1.34 -12.69
N LEU A 168 -9.18 0.74 -12.44
CA LEU A 168 -9.86 -0.05 -13.44
C LEU A 168 -10.38 0.86 -14.55
N ALA A 169 -10.35 0.37 -15.79
CA ALA A 169 -10.97 1.05 -16.92
C ALA A 169 -12.48 1.23 -16.67
N ARG A 170 -13.05 2.29 -17.25
CA ARG A 170 -14.45 2.66 -16.97
C ARG A 170 -15.47 1.59 -17.40
N ASP A 171 -15.18 0.90 -18.47
CA ASP A 171 -16.00 -0.19 -19.00
C ASP A 171 -15.91 -1.47 -18.18
N GLU A 172 -14.84 -1.66 -17.42
CA GLU A 172 -14.66 -2.77 -16.48
C GLU A 172 -15.16 -2.47 -15.06
N SER A 173 -15.45 -1.22 -14.76
CA SER A 173 -15.89 -0.79 -13.42
C SER A 173 -17.24 -1.37 -12.97
N HIS A 174 -17.97 -2.05 -13.87
CA HIS A 174 -19.24 -2.71 -13.59
C HIS A 174 -19.12 -4.24 -13.43
N ALA A 175 -17.91 -4.77 -13.54
CA ALA A 175 -17.66 -6.22 -13.40
C ALA A 175 -17.48 -6.68 -11.95
N GLY A 176 -17.63 -5.77 -10.98
CA GLY A 176 -17.48 -6.02 -9.55
C GLY A 176 -18.78 -5.88 -8.76
#